data_9c7540ae25574062ff7d5d65ed8b180d
#
_entry.id   9c7540ae25574062ff7d5d65ed8b180d
#
_cell.length_a   1.000
_cell.length_b   1.000
_cell.length_c   1.000
_cell.angle_alpha   90.00
_cell.angle_beta   90.00
_cell.angle_gamma   90.00
#
_symmetry.space_group_name_H-M   'P 1'
#
loop_
_entity.id
_entity.type
_entity.pdbx_description
1 polymer ?
#
loop_
_entity_poly.entity_id
_entity_poly.type
_entity_poly.pdbx_seq_one_letter_code
_entity_poly.pdbx_strand_id
1 'polypeptide(L)'
;MTGPELKKLREHLGEAIGRALTVADMAKLCGLPEQDGANTIRKWEVSGPNGPVAELLRILAMASDHYPILEMFNVFDRHDVAVKDRPARRQAFREQMRSDVLRRIG
;
A
#
# COMPACT_ATOMS: atom_id res chain seq x y z
N MET A 1 10.90 6.95 4.74
CA MET A 1 10.00 7.47 3.69
C MET A 1 9.89 8.98 3.81
N THR A 2 10.10 9.69 2.72
CA THR A 2 9.95 11.15 2.68
C THR A 2 8.50 11.54 2.39
N GLY A 3 8.16 12.82 2.57
CA GLY A 3 6.84 13.33 2.23
C GLY A 3 6.48 13.16 0.75
N PRO A 4 7.36 13.58 -0.19
CA PRO A 4 7.12 13.35 -1.61
C PRO A 4 6.96 11.88 -2.00
N GLU A 5 7.70 10.98 -1.37
CA GLU A 5 7.55 9.54 -1.57
C GLU A 5 6.18 9.05 -1.15
N LEU A 6 5.65 9.54 -0.03
CA LEU A 6 4.30 9.21 0.44
C LEU A 6 3.25 9.67 -0.57
N LYS A 7 3.37 10.90 -1.07
CA LYS A 7 2.44 11.42 -2.07
C LYS A 7 2.44 10.55 -3.33
N LYS A 8 3.62 10.17 -3.80
CA LYS A 8 3.77 9.32 -4.97
C LYS A 8 3.18 7.93 -4.74
N LEU A 9 3.38 7.38 -3.56
CA LEU A 9 2.79 6.11 -3.17
C LEU A 9 1.27 6.17 -3.21
N ARG A 10 0.67 7.24 -2.70
CA ARG A 10 -0.77 7.45 -2.76
C ARG A 10 -1.27 7.48 -4.21
N GLU A 11 -0.58 8.19 -5.09
CA GLU A 11 -0.91 8.25 -6.53
C GLU A 11 -0.83 6.87 -7.17
N HIS A 12 0.22 6.11 -6.88
CA HIS A 12 0.40 4.75 -7.40
C HIS A 12 -0.66 3.77 -6.88
N LEU A 13 -1.05 3.89 -5.61
CA LEU A 13 -2.13 3.07 -5.07
C LEU A 13 -3.46 3.37 -5.75
N GLY A 14 -3.76 4.65 -5.98
CA GLY A 14 -4.96 5.06 -6.73
C GLY A 14 -4.99 4.45 -8.12
N GLU A 15 -3.87 4.51 -8.82
CA GLU A 15 -3.70 3.88 -10.13
C GLU A 15 -3.96 2.36 -10.05
N ALA A 16 -3.41 1.70 -9.04
CA ALA A 16 -3.56 0.25 -8.86
C ALA A 16 -4.99 -0.19 -8.63
N ILE A 17 -5.79 0.60 -7.91
CA ILE A 17 -7.19 0.27 -7.60
C ILE A 17 -8.19 0.86 -8.59
N GLY A 18 -7.72 1.60 -9.60
CA GLY A 18 -8.56 2.15 -10.67
C GLY A 18 -9.37 3.37 -10.29
N ARG A 19 -9.01 4.07 -9.21
CA ARG A 19 -9.65 5.33 -8.81
C ARG A 19 -8.66 6.22 -8.08
N ALA A 20 -8.90 7.54 -8.11
CA ALA A 20 -8.06 8.47 -7.36
C ALA A 20 -8.18 8.20 -5.86
N LEU A 21 -7.03 8.06 -5.20
CA LEU A 21 -6.97 7.86 -3.75
C LEU A 21 -6.77 9.23 -3.09
N THR A 22 -7.79 9.67 -2.34
CA THR A 22 -7.73 10.97 -1.66
C THR A 22 -6.91 10.88 -0.37
N VAL A 23 -6.53 12.05 0.18
CA VAL A 23 -5.86 12.07 1.50
C VAL A 23 -6.76 11.52 2.60
N ALA A 24 -8.08 11.68 2.47
CA ALA A 24 -9.04 11.10 3.41
C ALA A 24 -9.05 9.57 3.31
N ASP A 25 -9.00 9.02 2.10
CA ASP A 25 -8.90 7.58 1.88
C ASP A 25 -7.60 7.03 2.49
N MET A 26 -6.49 7.72 2.26
CA MET A 26 -5.20 7.34 2.81
C MET A 26 -5.23 7.34 4.34
N ALA A 27 -5.91 8.30 4.94
CA ALA A 27 -6.11 8.35 6.39
C ALA A 27 -6.84 7.11 6.91
N LYS A 28 -7.86 6.65 6.21
CA LYS A 28 -8.56 5.41 6.56
C LYS A 28 -7.64 4.20 6.50
N LEU A 29 -6.81 4.12 5.47
CA LEU A 29 -5.84 3.03 5.33
C LEU A 29 -4.83 3.00 6.47
N CYS A 30 -4.46 4.18 6.99
CA CYS A 30 -3.51 4.30 8.10
C CYS A 30 -4.18 4.19 9.47
N GLY A 31 -5.49 3.99 9.54
CA GLY A 31 -6.22 3.90 10.80
C GLY A 31 -6.31 5.22 11.57
N LEU A 32 -6.23 6.35 10.88
CA LEU A 32 -6.30 7.67 11.49
C LEU A 32 -7.75 8.09 11.77
N PRO A 33 -7.97 8.93 12.82
CA PRO A 33 -9.29 9.45 13.11
C PRO A 33 -9.87 10.25 11.94
N GLU A 34 -11.17 10.11 11.72
CA GLU A 34 -11.86 10.75 10.60
C GLU A 34 -11.73 12.28 10.62
N GLN A 35 -11.78 12.90 11.80
CA GLN A 35 -11.75 14.36 11.93
C GLN A 35 -10.44 14.99 11.47
N ASP A 36 -9.30 14.42 11.85
CA ASP A 36 -7.99 15.02 11.61
C ASP A 36 -7.11 14.21 10.66
N GLY A 37 -7.59 13.05 10.24
CA GLY A 37 -6.78 12.11 9.46
C GLY A 37 -6.25 12.70 8.16
N ALA A 38 -7.09 13.38 7.39
CA ALA A 38 -6.68 14.01 6.13
C ALA A 38 -5.60 15.08 6.35
N ASN A 39 -5.73 15.88 7.39
CA ASN A 39 -4.72 16.88 7.73
C ASN A 39 -3.40 16.24 8.13
N THR A 40 -3.44 15.13 8.85
CA THR A 40 -2.25 14.37 9.22
C THR A 40 -1.55 13.83 7.97
N ILE A 41 -2.29 13.29 7.02
CA ILE A 41 -1.71 12.83 5.75
C ILE A 41 -1.06 13.99 4.99
N ARG A 42 -1.72 15.14 4.93
CA ARG A 42 -1.13 16.32 4.26
C ARG A 42 0.20 16.73 4.90
N LYS A 43 0.29 16.71 6.23
CA LYS A 43 1.54 16.99 6.94
C LYS A 43 2.61 15.95 6.61
N TRP A 44 2.24 14.68 6.56
CA TRP A 44 3.18 13.60 6.23
C TRP A 44 3.64 13.65 4.77
N GLU A 45 2.84 14.16 3.87
CA GLU A 45 3.25 14.37 2.47
C GLU A 45 4.25 15.52 2.32
N VAL A 46 4.48 16.28 3.38
CA VAL A 46 5.54 17.32 3.44
C VAL A 46 6.76 16.80 4.19
N SER A 47 6.56 16.27 5.41
CA SER A 47 7.65 15.92 6.32
C SER A 47 7.97 14.43 6.40
N GLY A 48 7.12 13.58 5.87
CA GLY A 48 7.25 12.13 5.97
C GLY A 48 6.48 11.55 7.16
N PRO A 49 6.01 10.29 7.05
CA PRO A 49 5.31 9.60 8.14
C PRO A 49 6.31 9.08 9.18
N ASN A 50 5.80 8.73 10.38
CA ASN A 50 6.61 8.07 11.40
C ASN A 50 6.97 6.63 10.97
N GLY A 51 7.92 6.01 11.69
CA GLY A 51 8.45 4.69 11.34
C GLY A 51 7.41 3.58 11.20
N PRO A 52 6.53 3.36 12.21
CA PRO A 52 5.51 2.33 12.11
C PRO A 52 4.54 2.52 10.94
N VAL A 53 4.14 3.75 10.68
CA VAL A 53 3.25 4.06 9.56
C VAL A 53 3.97 3.87 8.22
N ALA A 54 5.25 4.25 8.14
CA ALA A 54 6.05 4.02 6.94
C ALA A 54 6.10 2.53 6.58
N GLU A 55 6.26 1.65 7.57
CA GLU A 55 6.27 0.20 7.33
C GLU A 55 4.89 -0.30 6.87
N LEU A 56 3.81 0.16 7.49
CA LEU A 56 2.46 -0.16 7.03
C LEU A 56 2.26 0.25 5.57
N LEU A 57 2.70 1.45 5.21
CA LEU A 57 2.56 1.97 3.86
C LEU A 57 3.38 1.19 2.85
N ARG A 58 4.57 0.70 3.22
CA ARG A 58 5.37 -0.18 2.35
C ARG A 58 4.64 -1.49 2.06
N ILE A 59 3.94 -2.03 3.04
CA ILE A 59 3.14 -3.24 2.87
C ILE A 59 1.98 -2.96 1.91
N LEU A 60 1.22 -1.90 2.15
CA LEU A 60 0.11 -1.51 1.29
C LEU A 60 0.56 -1.21 -0.14
N ALA A 61 1.76 -0.65 -0.29
CA ALA A 61 2.33 -0.32 -1.60
C ALA A 61 2.46 -1.53 -2.51
N MET A 62 2.57 -2.74 -1.96
CA MET A 62 2.64 -3.96 -2.75
C MET A 62 1.40 -4.20 -3.61
N ALA A 63 0.30 -3.48 -3.39
CA ALA A 63 -0.85 -3.49 -4.29
C ALA A 63 -0.53 -2.88 -5.65
N SER A 64 0.46 -2.00 -5.74
CA SER A 64 0.88 -1.34 -6.97
C SER A 64 2.03 -2.08 -7.64
N ASP A 65 1.99 -2.15 -8.98
CA ASP A 65 3.06 -2.75 -9.77
C ASP A 65 4.37 -1.96 -9.71
N HIS A 66 4.33 -0.71 -9.22
CA HIS A 66 5.51 0.12 -9.05
C HIS A 66 6.38 -0.31 -7.84
N TYR A 67 5.89 -1.20 -6.99
CA TYR A 67 6.60 -1.62 -5.78
C TYR A 67 6.79 -3.13 -5.77
N PRO A 68 7.94 -3.61 -5.29
CA PRO A 68 8.21 -5.05 -5.25
C PRO A 68 7.40 -5.74 -4.14
N ILE A 69 7.17 -7.02 -4.32
CA ILE A 69 6.67 -7.87 -3.24
C ILE A 69 7.85 -8.11 -2.28
N LEU A 70 7.65 -7.78 -1.01
CA LEU A 70 8.68 -7.94 0.01
C LEU A 70 8.88 -9.42 0.34
N GLU A 71 10.13 -9.83 0.49
CA GLU A 71 10.49 -11.22 0.77
C GLU A 71 9.79 -11.79 2.01
N MET A 72 9.63 -10.97 3.05
CA MET A 72 8.96 -11.41 4.28
C MET A 72 7.50 -11.80 4.08
N PHE A 73 6.88 -11.35 2.99
CA PHE A 73 5.52 -11.70 2.61
C PHE A 73 5.48 -12.74 1.50
N ASN A 74 6.64 -13.22 1.09
CA ASN A 74 6.77 -14.24 0.08
C ASN A 74 6.62 -15.61 0.74
N VAL A 75 5.52 -16.29 0.45
CA VAL A 75 5.22 -17.59 1.05
C VAL A 75 5.68 -18.77 0.18
N PHE A 76 6.47 -18.50 -0.85
CA PHE A 76 6.86 -19.52 -1.83
C PHE A 76 7.61 -20.68 -1.21
N ASP A 77 8.53 -20.38 -0.27
CA ASP A 77 9.30 -21.41 0.40
C ASP A 77 8.46 -22.25 1.37
N ARG A 78 7.42 -21.64 1.94
CA ARG A 78 6.51 -22.34 2.86
C ARG A 78 5.58 -23.31 2.15
N HIS A 79 5.26 -23.04 0.90
CA HIS A 79 4.25 -23.76 0.14
C HIS A 79 4.82 -24.49 -1.08
N ASP A 80 6.14 -24.62 -1.13
CA ASP A 80 6.84 -25.33 -2.22
C ASP A 80 6.38 -24.92 -3.62
N VAL A 81 6.18 -23.62 -3.82
CA VAL A 81 5.74 -23.09 -5.10
C VAL A 81 6.87 -23.22 -6.12
N ALA A 82 6.59 -23.93 -7.23
CA ALA A 82 7.55 -24.07 -8.31
C ALA A 82 7.94 -22.69 -8.88
N VAL A 83 9.20 -22.54 -9.29
CA VAL A 83 9.72 -21.27 -9.82
C VAL A 83 8.85 -20.74 -10.96
N LYS A 84 8.38 -21.62 -11.86
CA LYS A 84 7.51 -21.24 -12.98
C LYS A 84 6.17 -20.66 -12.56
N ASP A 85 5.68 -20.98 -11.37
CA ASP A 85 4.38 -20.55 -10.86
C ASP A 85 4.47 -19.28 -10.00
N ARG A 86 5.70 -18.84 -9.63
CA ARG A 86 5.91 -17.68 -8.77
C ARG A 86 5.37 -16.36 -9.33
N PRO A 87 5.55 -16.05 -10.63
CA PRO A 87 4.97 -14.81 -11.19
C PRO A 87 3.45 -14.74 -11.03
N ALA A 88 2.74 -15.84 -11.29
CA ALA A 88 1.29 -15.90 -11.11
C ALA A 88 0.89 -15.74 -9.65
N ARG A 89 1.64 -16.32 -8.72
CA ARG A 89 1.40 -16.17 -7.29
C ARG A 89 1.61 -14.73 -6.80
N ARG A 90 2.66 -14.07 -7.30
CA ARG A 90 2.91 -12.66 -7.00
C ARG A 90 1.77 -11.77 -7.49
N GLN A 91 1.29 -12.03 -8.70
CA GLN A 91 0.18 -11.27 -9.27
C GLN A 91 -1.10 -11.50 -8.47
N ALA A 92 -1.39 -12.75 -8.09
CA ALA A 92 -2.54 -13.06 -7.25
C ALA A 92 -2.45 -12.33 -5.90
N PHE A 93 -1.27 -12.25 -5.31
CA PHE A 93 -1.04 -11.50 -4.06
C PHE A 93 -1.35 -10.01 -4.25
N ARG A 94 -0.85 -9.40 -5.35
CA ARG A 94 -1.14 -7.98 -5.64
C ARG A 94 -2.62 -7.72 -5.78
N GLU A 95 -3.32 -8.58 -6.49
CA GLU A 95 -4.77 -8.45 -6.70
C GLU A 95 -5.53 -8.57 -5.39
N GLN A 96 -5.09 -9.46 -4.51
CA GLN A 96 -5.66 -9.59 -3.17
C GLN A 96 -5.44 -8.30 -2.37
N MET A 97 -4.25 -7.72 -2.44
CA MET A 97 -3.95 -6.45 -1.78
C MET A 97 -4.80 -5.30 -2.33
N ARG A 98 -5.02 -5.26 -3.63
CA ARG A 98 -5.91 -4.27 -4.26
C ARG A 98 -7.33 -4.38 -3.73
N SER A 99 -7.85 -5.60 -3.64
CA SER A 99 -9.17 -5.86 -3.06
C SER A 99 -9.25 -5.42 -1.60
N ASP A 100 -8.20 -5.70 -0.82
CA ASP A 100 -8.13 -5.30 0.59
C ASP A 100 -8.13 -3.79 0.76
N VAL A 101 -7.38 -3.08 -0.09
CA VAL A 101 -7.35 -1.60 -0.08
C VAL A 101 -8.74 -1.05 -0.38
N LEU A 102 -9.39 -1.53 -1.44
CA LEU A 102 -10.73 -1.09 -1.81
C LEU A 102 -11.74 -1.32 -0.69
N ARG A 103 -11.67 -2.47 -0.04
CA ARG A 103 -12.56 -2.79 1.06
C ARG A 103 -12.39 -1.86 2.25
N ARG A 104 -11.17 -1.48 2.57
CA ARG A 104 -10.85 -0.60 3.71
C ARG A 104 -11.32 0.84 3.51
N ILE A 105 -11.34 1.31 2.28
CA ILE A 105 -11.75 2.69 1.97
C ILE A 105 -13.20 2.81 1.53
N GLY A 106 -13.82 1.69 1.24
CA GLY A 106 -15.21 1.61 0.74
C GLY A 106 -16.30 1.73 1.80
#